data_0f2b93f04a411c398086ddd61506c2e0
#
_entry.id   0f2b93f04a411c398086ddd61506c2e0
#
_cell.length_a   1.000
_cell.length_b   1.000
_cell.length_c   1.000
_cell.angle_alpha   90.00
_cell.angle_beta   90.00
_cell.angle_gamma   90.00
#
_symmetry.space_group_name_H-M   'P 1'
#
loop_
_entity.id
_entity.type
_entity.pdbx_description
1 polymer ?
#
loop_
_entity_poly.entity_id
_entity_poly.type
_entity_poly.pdbx_seq_one_letter_code
_entity_poly.pdbx_strand_id
1 'polypeptide(L)'
;MRFYTKTHKHYCGIDLHAKKMFLCILDTEGNVLLHRNIDSSPEAFLKAVAPFREGLVVGVECMFAWYWLADLCCKEGVEFVLGHALYMKAVHGGKAKNDKIDSQKIAVLLRGGSFPVAYVYPPEMRATRDLLRRRTHFVRKRAELYAHIHNTAIKYNLPELGVHLATESNRKEVDQHFPDLQVRKIVQIDLAMIDAYDDVLKALEWDIEKTARRHDWHSLLLLRSIHGVGQILALVMLYEIHDINRFESVQDFASYCRLVKCCHESAGKKKGTGGAKIGNAHLKWAFSEAALLFIRYNPAAKKLVDNLAKLHGKGKAIGIMAHKLARAIYYMLKNNTPFNLEKFMATA
;
A
#
# COMPACT_ATOMS: atom_id res chain seq x y z
N MET A 1 6.51 -15.82 0.75
CA MET A 1 7.07 -15.14 1.97
C MET A 1 8.57 -15.37 1.96
N ARG A 2 9.36 -14.31 2.09
CA ARG A 2 10.83 -14.39 2.11
C ARG A 2 11.33 -14.19 3.52
N PHE A 3 12.38 -14.92 3.86
CA PHE A 3 13.08 -14.78 5.12
C PHE A 3 14.48 -14.21 4.90
N TYR A 4 14.97 -13.50 5.90
CA TYR A 4 16.35 -13.04 5.94
C TYR A 4 17.25 -14.20 6.39
N THR A 5 18.21 -14.58 5.57
CA THR A 5 19.05 -15.79 5.79
C THR A 5 20.55 -15.51 5.79
N LYS A 6 20.97 -14.22 5.62
CA LYS A 6 22.41 -13.88 5.68
C LYS A 6 22.95 -14.03 7.10
N THR A 7 24.21 -14.43 7.21
CA THR A 7 24.93 -14.55 8.49
C THR A 7 25.73 -13.30 8.81
N HIS A 8 25.72 -12.90 10.08
CA HIS A 8 26.42 -11.74 10.60
C HIS A 8 27.14 -12.05 11.91
N LYS A 9 28.07 -11.16 12.34
CA LYS A 9 28.68 -11.29 13.67
C LYS A 9 27.72 -10.89 14.78
N HIS A 10 26.89 -9.86 14.52
CA HIS A 10 25.96 -9.28 15.50
C HIS A 10 24.57 -9.09 14.90
N TYR A 11 23.54 -9.44 15.66
CA TYR A 11 22.14 -9.33 15.27
C TYR A 11 21.38 -8.40 16.21
N CYS A 12 21.05 -7.22 15.74
CA CYS A 12 20.34 -6.20 16.51
C CYS A 12 18.85 -6.22 16.15
N GLY A 13 18.01 -6.59 17.10
CA GLY A 13 16.56 -6.45 17.02
C GLY A 13 16.11 -5.18 17.72
N ILE A 14 15.27 -4.39 17.07
CA ILE A 14 14.78 -3.12 17.62
C ILE A 14 13.25 -3.09 17.60
N ASP A 15 12.66 -2.88 18.76
CA ASP A 15 11.28 -2.41 18.89
C ASP A 15 11.29 -0.88 18.92
N LEU A 16 10.90 -0.28 17.80
CA LEU A 16 11.07 1.15 17.51
C LEU A 16 9.77 1.93 17.76
N HIS A 17 9.81 2.82 18.73
CA HIS A 17 8.74 3.79 19.01
C HIS A 17 9.18 5.24 18.72
N ALA A 18 8.24 6.19 18.79
CA ALA A 18 8.50 7.58 18.44
C ALA A 18 9.53 8.29 19.33
N LYS A 19 9.55 8.00 20.65
CA LYS A 19 10.42 8.66 21.63
C LYS A 19 11.50 7.75 22.18
N LYS A 20 11.24 6.45 22.26
CA LYS A 20 12.13 5.45 22.81
C LYS A 20 12.20 4.26 21.87
N MET A 21 13.31 3.53 21.91
CA MET A 21 13.44 2.26 21.23
C MET A 21 14.15 1.25 22.14
N PHE A 22 13.70 0.02 22.11
CA PHE A 22 14.35 -1.06 22.83
C PHE A 22 15.26 -1.85 21.90
N LEU A 23 16.54 -1.99 22.24
CA LEU A 23 17.52 -2.73 21.45
C LEU A 23 17.93 -4.02 22.17
N CYS A 24 17.99 -5.09 21.38
CA CYS A 24 18.63 -6.36 21.78
C CYS A 24 19.69 -6.74 20.77
N ILE A 25 20.94 -6.89 21.16
CA ILE A 25 22.02 -7.34 20.30
C ILE A 25 22.47 -8.74 20.75
N LEU A 26 22.48 -9.67 19.81
CA LEU A 26 22.93 -11.05 20.00
C LEU A 26 24.22 -11.30 19.20
N ASP A 27 25.08 -12.18 19.70
CA ASP A 27 26.17 -12.78 18.92
C ASP A 27 25.68 -13.96 18.05
N THR A 28 26.60 -14.64 17.37
CA THR A 28 26.34 -15.81 16.56
C THR A 28 25.79 -17.00 17.35
N GLU A 29 26.13 -17.12 18.63
CA GLU A 29 25.70 -18.22 19.53
C GLU A 29 24.36 -17.92 20.19
N GLY A 30 23.91 -16.64 20.15
CA GLY A 30 22.63 -16.20 20.72
C GLY A 30 22.78 -15.62 22.11
N ASN A 31 24.03 -15.37 22.57
CA ASN A 31 24.25 -14.68 23.82
C ASN A 31 23.85 -13.21 23.68
N VAL A 32 23.24 -12.66 24.73
CA VAL A 32 22.80 -11.27 24.77
C VAL A 32 24.00 -10.38 25.13
N LEU A 33 24.47 -9.59 24.16
CA LEU A 33 25.57 -8.65 24.34
C LEU A 33 25.09 -7.27 24.84
N LEU A 34 23.90 -6.86 24.39
CA LEU A 34 23.26 -5.60 24.82
C LEU A 34 21.75 -5.79 24.86
N HIS A 35 21.08 -5.31 25.91
CA HIS A 35 19.62 -5.31 25.98
C HIS A 35 19.15 -4.13 26.82
N ARG A 36 18.77 -3.03 26.19
CA ARG A 36 18.37 -1.81 26.89
C ARG A 36 17.43 -0.90 26.09
N ASN A 37 16.76 -0.03 26.82
CA ASN A 37 15.93 1.05 26.26
C ASN A 37 16.77 2.31 26.10
N ILE A 38 16.66 2.98 24.93
CA ILE A 38 17.35 4.23 24.63
C ILE A 38 16.42 5.24 23.97
N ASP A 39 16.85 6.47 23.81
CA ASP A 39 16.12 7.48 23.03
C ASP A 39 16.12 7.13 21.55
N SER A 40 14.99 7.37 20.87
CA SER A 40 14.87 7.21 19.42
C SER A 40 15.54 8.38 18.70
N SER A 41 16.88 8.43 18.77
CA SER A 41 17.71 9.41 18.09
C SER A 41 18.92 8.75 17.41
N PRO A 42 19.44 9.36 16.33
CA PRO A 42 20.65 8.91 15.65
C PRO A 42 21.85 8.76 16.61
N GLU A 43 22.08 9.74 17.49
CA GLU A 43 23.21 9.78 18.42
C GLU A 43 23.13 8.64 19.44
N ALA A 44 21.95 8.41 20.02
CA ALA A 44 21.75 7.34 20.99
C ALA A 44 21.91 5.96 20.35
N PHE A 45 21.39 5.78 19.13
CA PHE A 45 21.56 4.54 18.36
C PHE A 45 23.02 4.28 18.05
N LEU A 46 23.74 5.23 17.42
CA LEU A 46 25.14 5.06 17.03
C LEU A 46 26.04 4.78 18.24
N LYS A 47 25.82 5.48 19.36
CA LYS A 47 26.53 5.23 20.62
C LYS A 47 26.27 3.81 21.13
N ALA A 48 25.05 3.31 21.05
CA ALA A 48 24.68 1.98 21.55
C ALA A 48 25.30 0.85 20.71
N VAL A 49 25.36 1.01 19.37
CA VAL A 49 25.85 -0.03 18.46
C VAL A 49 27.33 0.07 18.17
N ALA A 50 28.03 1.16 18.59
CA ALA A 50 29.44 1.40 18.29
C ALA A 50 30.36 0.19 18.59
N PRO A 51 30.25 -0.53 19.72
CA PRO A 51 31.10 -1.68 20.02
C PRO A 51 30.85 -2.91 19.11
N PHE A 52 29.68 -2.96 18.43
CA PHE A 52 29.21 -4.12 17.68
C PHE A 52 29.10 -3.84 16.18
N ARG A 53 29.58 -2.67 15.71
CA ARG A 53 29.34 -2.17 14.35
C ARG A 53 29.87 -3.10 13.26
N GLU A 54 31.00 -3.77 13.51
CA GLU A 54 31.57 -4.71 12.56
C GLU A 54 30.68 -5.95 12.41
N GLY A 55 30.16 -6.16 11.20
CA GLY A 55 29.26 -7.29 10.90
C GLY A 55 27.91 -7.22 11.62
N LEU A 56 27.41 -6.03 11.88
CA LEU A 56 26.09 -5.79 12.46
C LEU A 56 24.98 -5.81 11.40
N VAL A 57 23.90 -6.52 11.70
CA VAL A 57 22.61 -6.39 11.01
C VAL A 57 21.56 -5.85 11.96
N VAL A 58 20.74 -4.92 11.48
CA VAL A 58 19.65 -4.28 12.24
C VAL A 58 18.30 -4.70 11.67
N GLY A 59 17.45 -5.29 12.50
CA GLY A 59 16.08 -5.66 12.17
C GLY A 59 15.06 -4.83 12.92
N VAL A 60 14.04 -4.36 12.20
CA VAL A 60 12.95 -3.54 12.75
C VAL A 60 11.63 -4.01 12.18
N GLU A 61 10.57 -4.04 13.00
CA GLU A 61 9.21 -4.27 12.50
C GLU A 61 8.71 -3.08 11.64
N CYS A 62 8.00 -3.36 10.55
CA CYS A 62 7.43 -2.35 9.64
C CYS A 62 6.28 -1.61 10.32
N MET A 63 6.64 -0.65 11.18
CA MET A 63 5.77 0.35 11.80
C MET A 63 5.93 1.69 11.06
N PHE A 64 5.35 2.77 11.55
CA PHE A 64 5.43 4.08 10.86
C PHE A 64 6.79 4.80 11.03
N ALA A 65 7.58 4.46 12.03
CA ALA A 65 8.77 5.23 12.45
C ALA A 65 10.10 4.79 11.78
N TRP A 66 10.13 3.76 10.95
CA TRP A 66 11.37 3.11 10.49
C TRP A 66 12.21 3.91 9.46
N TYR A 67 11.64 4.91 8.80
CA TYR A 67 12.31 5.63 7.69
C TYR A 67 13.68 6.18 8.08
N TRP A 68 13.74 6.97 9.14
CA TRP A 68 14.98 7.62 9.59
C TRP A 68 16.08 6.62 9.97
N LEU A 69 15.70 5.49 10.58
CA LEU A 69 16.67 4.48 11.01
C LEU A 69 17.22 3.69 9.80
N ALA A 70 16.38 3.38 8.81
CA ALA A 70 16.84 2.79 7.57
C ALA A 70 17.82 3.68 6.82
N ASP A 71 17.54 5.00 6.76
CA ASP A 71 18.40 5.98 6.10
C ASP A 71 19.71 6.17 6.86
N LEU A 72 19.66 6.19 8.19
CA LEU A 72 20.86 6.22 9.03
C LEU A 72 21.71 4.97 8.83
N CYS A 73 21.13 3.80 8.88
CA CYS A 73 21.84 2.53 8.64
C CYS A 73 22.50 2.51 7.26
N CYS A 74 21.78 2.94 6.22
CA CYS A 74 22.32 3.06 4.87
C CYS A 74 23.52 4.00 4.81
N LYS A 75 23.42 5.20 5.41
CA LYS A 75 24.52 6.18 5.49
C LYS A 75 25.74 5.64 6.22
N GLU A 76 25.51 4.90 7.28
CA GLU A 76 26.56 4.33 8.13
C GLU A 76 27.11 2.99 7.63
N GLY A 77 26.61 2.44 6.51
CA GLY A 77 27.03 1.16 5.96
C GLY A 77 26.64 -0.04 6.82
N VAL A 78 25.56 0.09 7.62
CA VAL A 78 24.99 -0.99 8.45
C VAL A 78 23.88 -1.67 7.68
N GLU A 79 23.88 -3.00 7.62
CA GLU A 79 22.81 -3.79 6.98
C GLU A 79 21.50 -3.57 7.74
N PHE A 80 20.44 -3.12 7.04
CA PHE A 80 19.12 -2.88 7.61
C PHE A 80 18.08 -3.81 7.00
N VAL A 81 17.28 -4.46 7.84
CA VAL A 81 16.23 -5.41 7.42
C VAL A 81 14.89 -4.98 8.02
N LEU A 82 13.92 -4.72 7.17
CA LEU A 82 12.56 -4.39 7.58
C LEU A 82 11.72 -5.65 7.71
N GLY A 83 11.08 -5.86 8.86
CA GLY A 83 10.24 -7.01 9.14
C GLY A 83 8.78 -6.81 8.77
N HIS A 84 8.15 -7.82 8.18
CA HIS A 84 6.73 -7.76 7.81
C HIS A 84 5.84 -8.00 9.02
N ALA A 85 5.23 -6.95 9.58
CA ALA A 85 4.47 -6.97 10.85
C ALA A 85 3.44 -8.10 10.98
N LEU A 86 2.64 -8.36 9.95
CA LEU A 86 1.61 -9.42 10.00
C LEU A 86 2.21 -10.84 10.04
N TYR A 87 3.34 -11.06 9.36
CA TYR A 87 4.03 -12.36 9.41
C TYR A 87 4.80 -12.52 10.73
N MET A 88 5.41 -11.46 11.23
CA MET A 88 6.04 -11.46 12.55
C MET A 88 5.05 -11.81 13.64
N LYS A 89 3.84 -11.26 13.61
CA LYS A 89 2.77 -11.59 14.55
C LYS A 89 2.39 -13.08 14.53
N ALA A 90 2.39 -13.71 13.36
CA ALA A 90 2.08 -15.13 13.22
C ALA A 90 3.18 -16.05 13.80
N VAL A 91 4.44 -15.59 13.80
CA VAL A 91 5.60 -16.34 14.30
C VAL A 91 5.81 -16.12 15.81
N HIS A 92 5.28 -15.04 16.37
CA HIS A 92 5.57 -14.56 17.74
C HIS A 92 4.50 -14.87 18.80
N GLY A 93 3.72 -15.92 18.68
CA GLY A 93 2.73 -16.30 19.70
C GLY A 93 3.34 -16.37 21.11
N GLY A 94 2.95 -15.44 22.01
CA GLY A 94 3.40 -15.44 23.42
C GLY A 94 2.39 -14.74 24.30
N LYS A 95 2.27 -15.19 25.58
CA LYS A 95 1.34 -14.61 26.58
C LYS A 95 1.77 -13.22 27.06
N ALA A 96 3.07 -12.91 27.08
CA ALA A 96 3.62 -11.62 27.52
C ALA A 96 4.08 -10.80 26.33
N LYS A 97 3.71 -9.53 26.32
CA LYS A 97 4.13 -8.54 25.32
C LYS A 97 4.69 -7.32 26.04
N ASN A 98 5.96 -7.01 25.79
CA ASN A 98 6.57 -5.74 26.14
C ASN A 98 7.75 -5.48 25.18
N ASP A 99 8.17 -4.24 25.07
CA ASP A 99 9.21 -3.77 24.14
C ASP A 99 10.54 -4.53 24.30
N LYS A 100 10.87 -4.90 25.56
CA LYS A 100 12.04 -5.70 25.89
C LYS A 100 11.98 -7.08 25.23
N ILE A 101 10.87 -7.79 25.39
CA ILE A 101 10.64 -9.12 24.82
C ILE A 101 10.59 -9.02 23.29
N ASP A 102 9.93 -8.01 22.73
CA ASP A 102 9.71 -7.88 21.31
C ASP A 102 11.03 -7.57 20.57
N SER A 103 11.91 -6.70 21.12
CA SER A 103 13.25 -6.46 20.56
C SER A 103 14.12 -7.74 20.56
N GLN A 104 14.08 -8.53 21.62
CA GLN A 104 14.81 -9.80 21.69
C GLN A 104 14.29 -10.82 20.66
N LYS A 105 12.99 -10.94 20.51
CA LYS A 105 12.38 -11.81 19.50
C LYS A 105 12.80 -11.43 18.08
N ILE A 106 12.85 -10.11 17.77
CA ILE A 106 13.34 -9.61 16.49
C ILE A 106 14.78 -10.07 16.25
N ALA A 107 15.67 -9.91 17.24
CA ALA A 107 17.06 -10.34 17.15
C ALA A 107 17.19 -11.86 16.97
N VAL A 108 16.40 -12.64 17.70
CA VAL A 108 16.37 -14.12 17.58
C VAL A 108 15.91 -14.56 16.19
N LEU A 109 14.87 -13.92 15.62
CA LEU A 109 14.41 -14.25 14.27
C LEU A 109 15.44 -13.89 13.20
N LEU A 110 16.14 -12.75 13.33
CA LEU A 110 17.24 -12.38 12.45
C LEU A 110 18.34 -13.43 12.46
N ARG A 111 18.82 -13.79 13.65
CA ARG A 111 19.87 -14.78 13.84
C ARG A 111 19.46 -16.17 13.34
N GLY A 112 18.23 -16.56 13.60
CA GLY A 112 17.69 -17.87 13.22
C GLY A 112 17.28 -18.01 11.75
N GLY A 113 17.51 -17.00 10.90
CA GLY A 113 17.15 -17.04 9.48
C GLY A 113 15.65 -17.12 9.21
N SER A 114 14.81 -16.74 10.19
CA SER A 114 13.36 -16.82 10.11
C SER A 114 12.67 -15.45 10.20
N PHE A 115 13.42 -14.36 10.05
CA PHE A 115 12.91 -13.00 10.04
C PHE A 115 12.18 -12.70 8.71
N PRO A 116 10.86 -12.46 8.71
CA PRO A 116 10.09 -12.28 7.49
C PRO A 116 10.31 -10.87 6.91
N VAL A 117 10.91 -10.80 5.73
CA VAL A 117 11.37 -9.55 5.11
C VAL A 117 10.22 -8.76 4.49
N ALA A 118 10.16 -7.46 4.77
CA ALA A 118 9.39 -6.46 4.05
C ALA A 118 10.29 -5.64 3.12
N TYR A 119 9.70 -5.04 2.09
CA TYR A 119 10.44 -4.24 1.15
C TYR A 119 10.75 -2.85 1.73
N VAL A 120 12.01 -2.47 1.70
CA VAL A 120 12.49 -1.14 2.07
C VAL A 120 12.43 -0.24 0.83
N TYR A 121 11.44 0.64 0.77
CA TYR A 121 11.35 1.62 -0.31
C TYR A 121 12.50 2.63 -0.20
N PRO A 122 13.15 3.00 -1.31
CA PRO A 122 14.24 3.98 -1.29
C PRO A 122 13.72 5.39 -0.89
N PRO A 123 14.55 6.22 -0.24
CA PRO A 123 14.15 7.53 0.31
C PRO A 123 13.45 8.43 -0.70
N GLU A 124 13.96 8.51 -1.94
CA GLU A 124 13.43 9.35 -3.02
C GLU A 124 11.99 8.98 -3.43
N MET A 125 11.60 7.71 -3.26
CA MET A 125 10.26 7.23 -3.63
C MET A 125 9.23 7.37 -2.50
N ARG A 126 9.67 7.38 -1.25
CA ARG A 126 8.78 7.34 -0.07
C ARG A 126 7.86 8.55 0.01
N ALA A 127 8.43 9.76 -0.10
CA ALA A 127 7.66 11.00 0.05
C ALA A 127 6.53 11.11 -0.98
N THR A 128 6.82 10.82 -2.25
CA THR A 128 5.79 10.86 -3.31
C THR A 128 4.76 9.74 -3.17
N ARG A 129 5.18 8.55 -2.72
CA ARG A 129 4.28 7.45 -2.38
C ARG A 129 3.34 7.82 -1.23
N ASP A 130 3.83 8.47 -0.19
CA ASP A 130 3.02 8.91 0.94
C ASP A 130 2.07 10.05 0.51
N LEU A 131 2.50 10.93 -0.40
CA LEU A 131 1.67 11.97 -0.98
C LEU A 131 0.50 11.39 -1.80
N LEU A 132 0.72 10.35 -2.61
CA LEU A 132 -0.33 9.60 -3.31
C LEU A 132 -1.34 8.96 -2.36
N ARG A 133 -0.87 8.41 -1.26
CA ARG A 133 -1.73 7.85 -0.21
C ARG A 133 -2.54 8.94 0.48
N ARG A 134 -1.94 10.11 0.72
CA ARG A 134 -2.62 11.28 1.26
C ARG A 134 -3.68 11.81 0.30
N ARG A 135 -3.38 11.87 -1.00
CA ARG A 135 -4.36 12.18 -2.05
C ARG A 135 -5.57 11.25 -1.98
N THR A 136 -5.35 9.94 -1.86
CA THR A 136 -6.44 8.95 -1.75
C THR A 136 -7.29 9.17 -0.49
N HIS A 137 -6.67 9.56 0.62
CA HIS A 137 -7.38 9.94 1.84
C HIS A 137 -8.30 11.16 1.62
N PHE A 138 -7.81 12.21 0.98
CA PHE A 138 -8.61 13.42 0.70
C PHE A 138 -9.78 13.14 -0.25
N VAL A 139 -9.60 12.30 -1.27
CA VAL A 139 -10.71 11.88 -2.14
C VAL A 139 -11.81 11.18 -1.35
N ARG A 140 -11.46 10.34 -0.37
CA ARG A 140 -12.44 9.70 0.50
C ARG A 140 -13.16 10.70 1.39
N LYS A 141 -12.43 11.66 1.97
CA LYS A 141 -13.02 12.72 2.80
C LYS A 141 -14.00 13.59 2.01
N ARG A 142 -13.62 13.94 0.77
CA ARG A 142 -14.53 14.65 -0.14
C ARG A 142 -15.80 13.82 -0.44
N ALA A 143 -15.65 12.51 -0.68
CA ALA A 143 -16.80 11.63 -0.93
C ALA A 143 -17.74 11.50 0.29
N GLU A 144 -17.20 11.55 1.51
CA GLU A 144 -18.02 11.61 2.74
C GLU A 144 -18.92 12.85 2.77
N LEU A 145 -18.44 14.01 2.31
CA LEU A 145 -19.23 15.24 2.23
C LEU A 145 -20.35 15.14 1.18
N TYR A 146 -20.07 14.53 0.00
CA TYR A 146 -21.13 14.25 -0.97
C TYR A 146 -22.23 13.39 -0.37
N ALA A 147 -21.85 12.33 0.33
CA ALA A 147 -22.81 11.46 0.99
C ALA A 147 -23.60 12.19 2.08
N HIS A 148 -22.95 13.10 2.83
CA HIS A 148 -23.62 13.90 3.86
C HIS A 148 -24.70 14.82 3.26
N ILE A 149 -24.41 15.51 2.15
CA ILE A 149 -25.39 16.38 1.47
C ILE A 149 -26.59 15.55 0.98
N HIS A 150 -26.36 14.39 0.31
CA HIS A 150 -27.44 13.51 -0.12
C HIS A 150 -28.25 12.97 1.06
N ASN A 151 -27.60 12.52 2.12
CA ASN A 151 -28.28 12.02 3.32
C ASN A 151 -29.08 13.13 4.04
N THR A 152 -28.60 14.38 3.97
CA THR A 152 -29.33 15.54 4.51
C THR A 152 -30.63 15.78 3.72
N ALA A 153 -30.62 15.70 2.39
CA ALA A 153 -31.82 15.79 1.58
C ALA A 153 -32.82 14.68 1.95
N ILE A 154 -32.36 13.43 2.08
CA ILE A 154 -33.19 12.29 2.51
C ILE A 154 -33.77 12.51 3.91
N LYS A 155 -32.95 13.00 4.88
CA LYS A 155 -33.37 13.26 6.26
C LYS A 155 -34.54 14.23 6.35
N TYR A 156 -34.57 15.22 5.48
CA TYR A 156 -35.65 16.22 5.43
C TYR A 156 -36.73 15.91 4.39
N ASN A 157 -36.74 14.68 3.85
CA ASN A 157 -37.69 14.22 2.84
C ASN A 157 -37.81 15.18 1.64
N LEU A 158 -36.65 15.73 1.22
CA LEU A 158 -36.57 16.60 0.04
C LEU A 158 -36.43 15.74 -1.23
N PRO A 159 -36.82 16.28 -2.41
CA PRO A 159 -36.61 15.60 -3.68
C PRO A 159 -35.13 15.24 -3.89
N GLU A 160 -34.86 14.25 -4.73
CA GLU A 160 -33.48 13.89 -5.10
C GLU A 160 -32.80 15.09 -5.79
N LEU A 161 -31.54 15.34 -5.46
CA LEU A 161 -30.78 16.48 -6.00
C LEU A 161 -30.63 16.45 -7.53
N GLY A 162 -30.74 15.26 -8.16
CA GLY A 162 -30.69 15.06 -9.61
C GLY A 162 -29.38 15.45 -10.29
N VAL A 163 -28.33 15.82 -9.51
CA VAL A 163 -27.06 16.31 -10.03
C VAL A 163 -25.87 15.58 -9.40
N HIS A 164 -24.80 15.45 -10.18
CA HIS A 164 -23.52 14.91 -9.68
C HIS A 164 -22.71 15.99 -9.00
N LEU A 165 -22.62 15.96 -7.66
CA LEU A 165 -21.86 16.91 -6.84
C LEU A 165 -20.34 16.91 -7.11
N ALA A 166 -19.81 15.85 -7.74
CA ALA A 166 -18.41 15.79 -8.14
C ALA A 166 -18.07 16.81 -9.26
N THR A 167 -19.07 17.31 -10.00
CA THR A 167 -18.90 18.33 -11.03
C THR A 167 -19.12 19.72 -10.40
N GLU A 168 -18.10 20.56 -10.45
CA GLU A 168 -18.10 21.89 -9.81
C GLU A 168 -19.29 22.75 -10.26
N SER A 169 -19.60 22.80 -11.56
CA SER A 169 -20.74 23.55 -12.09
C SER A 169 -22.10 23.10 -11.53
N ASN A 170 -22.21 21.83 -11.15
CA ASN A 170 -23.44 21.26 -10.59
C ASN A 170 -23.67 21.61 -9.12
N ARG A 171 -22.65 22.14 -8.44
CA ARG A 171 -22.76 22.52 -7.03
C ARG A 171 -23.38 23.91 -6.82
N LYS A 172 -23.42 24.70 -7.89
CA LYS A 172 -24.06 26.01 -7.86
C LYS A 172 -25.53 25.83 -7.47
N GLU A 173 -25.95 26.60 -6.49
CA GLU A 173 -27.36 26.65 -6.03
C GLU A 173 -27.88 25.36 -5.35
N VAL A 174 -27.06 24.34 -5.13
CA VAL A 174 -27.47 23.11 -4.41
C VAL A 174 -27.99 23.43 -3.00
N ASP A 175 -27.42 24.40 -2.34
CA ASP A 175 -27.85 24.86 -1.01
C ASP A 175 -29.29 25.43 -1.02
N GLN A 176 -29.76 25.99 -2.14
CA GLN A 176 -31.12 26.50 -2.29
C GLN A 176 -32.18 25.41 -2.30
N HIS A 177 -31.78 24.17 -2.57
CA HIS A 177 -32.66 23.00 -2.46
C HIS A 177 -33.18 22.75 -1.02
N PHE A 178 -32.50 23.34 -0.02
CA PHE A 178 -32.82 23.19 1.39
C PHE A 178 -33.56 24.42 1.92
N PRO A 179 -34.88 24.32 2.23
CA PRO A 179 -35.71 25.45 2.66
C PRO A 179 -35.28 26.03 4.01
N ASP A 180 -34.90 25.18 4.97
CA ASP A 180 -34.49 25.61 6.30
C ASP A 180 -33.10 26.27 6.26
N LEU A 181 -33.00 27.48 6.86
CA LEU A 181 -31.78 28.30 6.83
C LEU A 181 -30.59 27.64 7.54
N GLN A 182 -30.84 26.90 8.61
CA GLN A 182 -29.75 26.22 9.36
C GLN A 182 -29.25 25.00 8.59
N VAL A 183 -30.18 24.26 7.98
CA VAL A 183 -29.82 23.11 7.12
C VAL A 183 -29.05 23.58 5.89
N ARG A 184 -29.52 24.69 5.27
CA ARG A 184 -28.80 25.34 4.16
C ARG A 184 -27.39 25.73 4.55
N LYS A 185 -27.20 26.26 5.75
CA LYS A 185 -25.87 26.62 6.28
C LYS A 185 -24.94 25.40 6.42
N ILE A 186 -25.46 24.27 6.88
CA ILE A 186 -24.69 23.01 6.94
C ILE A 186 -24.21 22.61 5.53
N VAL A 187 -25.12 22.62 4.55
CA VAL A 187 -24.80 22.26 3.16
C VAL A 187 -23.78 23.23 2.55
N GLN A 188 -23.90 24.53 2.81
CA GLN A 188 -22.92 25.53 2.37
C GLN A 188 -21.51 25.25 2.91
N ILE A 189 -21.40 24.83 4.17
CA ILE A 189 -20.12 24.44 4.76
C ILE A 189 -19.55 23.22 4.04
N ASP A 190 -20.36 22.19 3.79
CA ASP A 190 -19.91 20.99 3.06
C ASP A 190 -19.45 21.33 1.65
N LEU A 191 -20.19 22.17 0.92
CA LEU A 191 -19.84 22.61 -0.43
C LEU A 191 -18.50 23.37 -0.43
N ALA A 192 -18.31 24.31 0.50
CA ALA A 192 -17.04 25.04 0.63
C ALA A 192 -15.85 24.11 0.92
N MET A 193 -16.05 23.10 1.77
CA MET A 193 -15.03 22.09 2.05
C MET A 193 -14.73 21.21 0.83
N ILE A 194 -15.74 20.86 0.05
CA ILE A 194 -15.58 20.12 -1.21
C ILE A 194 -14.72 20.91 -2.19
N ASP A 195 -14.99 22.22 -2.36
CA ASP A 195 -14.22 23.08 -3.24
C ASP A 195 -12.76 23.19 -2.79
N ALA A 196 -12.52 23.37 -1.48
CA ALA A 196 -11.18 23.35 -0.92
C ALA A 196 -10.44 22.02 -1.15
N TYR A 197 -11.12 20.88 -1.04
CA TYR A 197 -10.54 19.59 -1.38
C TYR A 197 -10.21 19.46 -2.87
N ASP A 198 -11.05 19.99 -3.76
CA ASP A 198 -10.80 19.98 -5.21
C ASP A 198 -9.53 20.73 -5.55
N ASP A 199 -9.31 21.92 -4.97
CA ASP A 199 -8.11 22.73 -5.20
C ASP A 199 -6.84 22.03 -4.68
N VAL A 200 -6.90 21.50 -3.46
CA VAL A 200 -5.80 20.73 -2.88
C VAL A 200 -5.47 19.50 -3.72
N LEU A 201 -6.49 18.77 -4.20
CA LEU A 201 -6.29 17.58 -5.02
C LEU A 201 -5.68 17.91 -6.38
N LYS A 202 -6.11 19.00 -7.04
CA LYS A 202 -5.52 19.49 -8.31
C LYS A 202 -4.03 19.79 -8.14
N ALA A 203 -3.67 20.53 -7.08
CA ALA A 203 -2.28 20.88 -6.78
C ALA A 203 -1.42 19.64 -6.49
N LEU A 204 -1.92 18.73 -5.64
CA LEU A 204 -1.23 17.49 -5.31
C LEU A 204 -0.98 16.60 -6.54
N GLU A 205 -1.98 16.44 -7.40
CA GLU A 205 -1.88 15.61 -8.59
C GLU A 205 -0.84 16.16 -9.57
N TRP A 206 -0.77 17.48 -9.72
CA TRP A 206 0.26 18.14 -10.55
C TRP A 206 1.67 17.92 -10.00
N ASP A 207 1.88 18.11 -8.69
CA ASP A 207 3.19 17.91 -8.04
C ASP A 207 3.65 16.45 -8.13
N ILE A 208 2.75 15.50 -7.90
CA ILE A 208 3.03 14.08 -7.99
C ILE A 208 3.43 13.70 -9.44
N GLU A 209 2.71 14.18 -10.45
CA GLU A 209 3.04 13.91 -11.84
C GLU A 209 4.39 14.47 -12.23
N LYS A 210 4.67 15.72 -11.88
CA LYS A 210 5.95 16.38 -12.14
C LYS A 210 7.12 15.60 -11.52
N THR A 211 6.94 15.10 -10.31
CA THR A 211 7.94 14.30 -9.60
C THR A 211 8.11 12.91 -10.24
N ALA A 212 7.01 12.27 -10.62
CA ALA A 212 7.05 10.94 -11.25
C ALA A 212 7.79 10.93 -12.59
N ARG A 213 7.74 12.03 -13.34
CA ARG A 213 8.50 12.18 -14.59
C ARG A 213 10.02 12.15 -14.37
N ARG A 214 10.49 12.52 -13.17
CA ARG A 214 11.91 12.48 -12.80
C ARG A 214 12.34 11.12 -12.25
N HIS A 215 11.42 10.40 -11.61
CA HIS A 215 11.71 9.12 -11.00
C HIS A 215 11.76 7.98 -12.03
N ASP A 216 10.67 7.76 -12.77
CA ASP A 216 10.58 6.71 -13.80
C ASP A 216 9.49 7.04 -14.81
N TRP A 217 9.83 7.90 -15.76
CA TRP A 217 8.93 8.30 -16.85
C TRP A 217 8.57 7.14 -17.77
N HIS A 218 9.52 6.23 -18.00
CA HIS A 218 9.34 5.13 -18.93
C HIS A 218 8.28 4.15 -18.43
N SER A 219 8.41 3.65 -17.20
CA SER A 219 7.40 2.77 -16.59
C SER A 219 6.02 3.44 -16.48
N LEU A 220 5.98 4.77 -16.23
CA LEU A 220 4.73 5.51 -16.22
C LEU A 220 4.04 5.51 -17.58
N LEU A 221 4.79 5.68 -18.69
CA LEU A 221 4.24 5.61 -20.05
C LEU A 221 3.76 4.21 -20.38
N LEU A 222 4.51 3.17 -20.02
CA LEU A 222 4.09 1.77 -20.20
C LEU A 222 2.75 1.51 -19.49
N LEU A 223 2.60 1.91 -18.25
CA LEU A 223 1.35 1.75 -17.51
C LEU A 223 0.18 2.50 -18.14
N ARG A 224 0.41 3.72 -18.65
CA ARG A 224 -0.60 4.53 -19.34
C ARG A 224 -0.97 4.02 -20.73
N SER A 225 -0.21 3.11 -21.32
CA SER A 225 -0.56 2.48 -22.60
C SER A 225 -1.77 1.54 -22.51
N ILE A 226 -2.21 1.20 -21.31
CA ILE A 226 -3.37 0.34 -21.09
C ILE A 226 -4.64 1.18 -21.11
N HIS A 227 -5.60 0.86 -21.98
CA HIS A 227 -6.91 1.49 -21.98
C HIS A 227 -7.60 1.37 -20.61
N GLY A 228 -8.07 2.50 -20.07
CA GLY A 228 -8.67 2.56 -18.75
C GLY A 228 -7.69 2.75 -17.58
N VAL A 229 -6.37 2.70 -17.82
CA VAL A 229 -5.37 3.09 -16.83
C VAL A 229 -5.01 4.57 -17.03
N GLY A 230 -5.77 5.45 -16.37
CA GLY A 230 -5.51 6.89 -16.35
C GLY A 230 -4.31 7.24 -15.48
N GLN A 231 -3.98 8.54 -15.46
CA GLN A 231 -2.82 9.08 -14.75
C GLN A 231 -2.69 8.61 -13.29
N ILE A 232 -3.76 8.75 -12.51
CA ILE A 232 -3.72 8.43 -11.07
C ILE A 232 -3.51 6.93 -10.83
N LEU A 233 -4.17 6.06 -11.61
CA LEU A 233 -3.98 4.61 -11.49
C LEU A 233 -2.56 4.21 -11.86
N ALA A 234 -2.01 4.78 -12.94
CA ALA A 234 -0.62 4.56 -13.35
C ALA A 234 0.38 5.02 -12.27
N LEU A 235 0.17 6.20 -11.68
CA LEU A 235 1.00 6.69 -10.59
C LEU A 235 0.94 5.81 -9.35
N VAL A 236 -0.26 5.37 -8.93
CA VAL A 236 -0.39 4.44 -7.80
C VAL A 236 0.32 3.11 -8.09
N MET A 237 0.17 2.56 -9.30
CA MET A 237 0.87 1.35 -9.71
C MET A 237 2.39 1.56 -9.69
N LEU A 238 2.89 2.66 -10.28
CA LEU A 238 4.31 2.98 -10.32
C LEU A 238 4.93 3.02 -8.92
N TYR A 239 4.36 3.80 -8.00
CA TYR A 239 4.93 4.00 -6.67
C TYR A 239 4.70 2.85 -5.70
N GLU A 240 3.62 2.07 -5.86
CA GLU A 240 3.36 0.92 -5.01
C GLU A 240 4.05 -0.36 -5.52
N ILE A 241 4.37 -0.45 -6.81
CA ILE A 241 5.21 -1.51 -7.38
C ILE A 241 6.68 -1.18 -7.16
N HIS A 242 7.12 0.03 -7.52
CA HIS A 242 8.49 0.51 -7.61
C HIS A 242 9.31 -0.37 -8.57
N ASP A 243 10.09 -1.31 -8.07
CA ASP A 243 10.88 -2.25 -8.87
C ASP A 243 10.13 -3.57 -9.07
N ILE A 244 9.81 -3.91 -10.31
CA ILE A 244 9.14 -5.16 -10.63
C ILE A 244 10.05 -6.39 -10.41
N ASN A 245 11.38 -6.19 -10.43
CA ASN A 245 12.34 -7.27 -10.26
C ASN A 245 12.42 -7.77 -8.80
N ARG A 246 11.88 -7.03 -7.85
CA ARG A 246 11.72 -7.50 -6.47
C ARG A 246 10.77 -8.68 -6.31
N PHE A 247 9.96 -8.98 -7.33
CA PHE A 247 9.07 -10.14 -7.36
C PHE A 247 9.67 -11.26 -8.22
N GLU A 248 9.93 -12.40 -7.63
CA GLU A 248 10.54 -13.56 -8.31
C GLU A 248 9.63 -14.13 -9.39
N SER A 249 8.32 -14.13 -9.10
CA SER A 249 7.31 -14.67 -10.00
C SER A 249 6.10 -13.73 -10.13
N VAL A 250 5.33 -13.93 -11.21
CA VAL A 250 4.06 -13.25 -11.40
C VAL A 250 3.03 -13.64 -10.32
N GLN A 251 3.16 -14.82 -9.73
CA GLN A 251 2.32 -15.30 -8.63
C GLN A 251 2.59 -14.51 -7.35
N ASP A 252 3.87 -14.24 -7.04
CA ASP A 252 4.25 -13.40 -5.89
C ASP A 252 3.73 -11.97 -6.06
N PHE A 253 3.84 -11.43 -7.27
CA PHE A 253 3.29 -10.11 -7.60
C PHE A 253 1.76 -10.07 -7.41
N ALA A 254 1.03 -11.02 -7.99
CA ALA A 254 -0.42 -11.10 -7.86
C ALA A 254 -0.88 -11.29 -6.41
N SER A 255 -0.13 -12.07 -5.63
CA SER A 255 -0.35 -12.25 -4.19
C SER A 255 -0.11 -10.94 -3.43
N TYR A 256 0.99 -10.25 -3.71
CA TYR A 256 1.28 -8.93 -3.13
C TYR A 256 0.19 -7.90 -3.44
N CYS A 257 -0.39 -7.94 -4.65
CA CYS A 257 -1.52 -7.09 -5.06
C CYS A 257 -2.87 -7.52 -4.46
N ARG A 258 -2.93 -8.57 -3.63
CA ARG A 258 -4.16 -9.13 -3.05
C ARG A 258 -5.18 -9.58 -4.10
N LEU A 259 -4.72 -10.06 -5.24
CA LEU A 259 -5.57 -10.49 -6.36
C LEU A 259 -5.76 -12.02 -6.41
N VAL A 260 -5.10 -12.75 -5.51
CA VAL A 260 -5.29 -14.18 -5.33
C VAL A 260 -6.13 -14.47 -4.09
N LYS A 261 -6.91 -15.54 -4.15
CA LYS A 261 -7.72 -15.97 -3.01
C LYS A 261 -6.83 -16.66 -1.99
N CYS A 262 -6.87 -16.19 -0.74
CA CYS A 262 -6.22 -16.89 0.37
C CYS A 262 -7.00 -18.18 0.69
N CYS A 263 -6.28 -19.28 0.93
CA CYS A 263 -6.84 -20.55 1.36
C CYS A 263 -6.20 -20.96 2.69
N HIS A 264 -7.01 -21.21 3.70
CA HIS A 264 -6.59 -21.91 4.91
C HIS A 264 -7.00 -23.37 4.78
N GLU A 265 -5.99 -24.24 4.79
CA GLU A 265 -6.19 -25.68 4.71
C GLU A 265 -5.48 -26.35 5.89
N SER A 266 -6.10 -27.36 6.47
CA SER A 266 -5.52 -28.17 7.53
C SER A 266 -6.01 -29.60 7.35
N ALA A 267 -5.09 -30.56 7.29
CA ALA A 267 -5.36 -31.97 7.04
C ALA A 267 -6.22 -32.20 5.77
N GLY A 268 -5.90 -31.50 4.66
CA GLY A 268 -6.61 -31.58 3.38
C GLY A 268 -8.01 -30.92 3.37
N LYS A 269 -8.44 -30.34 4.49
CA LYS A 269 -9.75 -29.65 4.57
C LYS A 269 -9.60 -28.14 4.56
N LYS A 270 -10.34 -27.46 3.67
CA LYS A 270 -10.41 -25.99 3.62
C LYS A 270 -11.13 -25.45 4.85
N LYS A 271 -10.41 -24.69 5.70
CA LYS A 271 -10.94 -24.13 6.96
C LYS A 271 -11.31 -22.64 6.89
N GLY A 272 -11.22 -22.00 5.71
CA GLY A 272 -11.58 -20.60 5.54
C GLY A 272 -10.63 -19.80 4.67
N THR A 273 -10.79 -18.47 4.67
CA THR A 273 -10.01 -17.52 3.88
C THR A 273 -9.32 -16.53 4.80
N GLY A 274 -8.26 -16.96 5.50
CA GLY A 274 -7.41 -16.05 6.29
C GLY A 274 -6.42 -15.29 5.40
N GLY A 275 -5.73 -14.30 5.97
CA GLY A 275 -4.67 -13.56 5.26
C GLY A 275 -5.15 -12.50 4.26
N ALA A 276 -6.45 -12.18 4.20
CA ALA A 276 -7.02 -11.16 3.29
C ALA A 276 -6.40 -9.76 3.46
N LYS A 277 -5.80 -9.46 4.60
CA LYS A 277 -5.12 -8.19 4.89
C LYS A 277 -3.62 -8.19 4.49
N ILE A 278 -3.05 -9.35 4.13
CA ILE A 278 -1.64 -9.47 3.72
C ILE A 278 -1.50 -8.96 2.28
N GLY A 279 -0.45 -8.18 2.03
CA GLY A 279 -0.19 -7.55 0.73
C GLY A 279 -0.68 -6.09 0.63
N ASN A 280 -0.64 -5.53 -0.58
CA ASN A 280 -0.86 -4.11 -0.83
C ASN A 280 -2.31 -3.79 -1.19
N ALA A 281 -3.00 -3.03 -0.31
CA ALA A 281 -4.39 -2.64 -0.52
C ALA A 281 -4.56 -1.57 -1.60
N HIS A 282 -3.56 -0.71 -1.81
CA HIS A 282 -3.60 0.34 -2.83
C HIS A 282 -3.51 -0.27 -4.23
N LEU A 283 -2.65 -1.28 -4.42
CA LEU A 283 -2.58 -2.03 -5.68
C LEU A 283 -3.87 -2.82 -5.93
N LYS A 284 -4.45 -3.46 -4.90
CA LYS A 284 -5.75 -4.11 -5.05
C LYS A 284 -6.80 -3.15 -5.57
N TRP A 285 -6.89 -1.96 -4.97
CA TRP A 285 -7.80 -0.91 -5.43
C TRP A 285 -7.51 -0.50 -6.87
N ALA A 286 -6.25 -0.15 -7.17
CA ALA A 286 -5.85 0.32 -8.49
C ALA A 286 -6.16 -0.70 -9.60
N PHE A 287 -5.89 -1.99 -9.37
CA PHE A 287 -6.21 -3.04 -10.32
C PHE A 287 -7.71 -3.28 -10.47
N SER A 288 -8.49 -3.13 -9.40
CA SER A 288 -9.95 -3.26 -9.46
C SER A 288 -10.59 -2.12 -10.27
N GLU A 289 -10.16 -0.88 -10.05
CA GLU A 289 -10.60 0.28 -10.84
C GLU A 289 -10.14 0.17 -12.30
N ALA A 290 -8.88 -0.20 -12.55
CA ALA A 290 -8.38 -0.41 -13.89
C ALA A 290 -9.19 -1.47 -14.65
N ALA A 291 -9.59 -2.56 -13.99
CA ALA A 291 -10.42 -3.60 -14.60
C ALA A 291 -11.81 -3.06 -14.99
N LEU A 292 -12.46 -2.28 -14.12
CA LEU A 292 -13.77 -1.68 -14.42
C LEU A 292 -13.69 -0.71 -15.60
N LEU A 293 -12.68 0.14 -15.64
CA LEU A 293 -12.47 1.09 -16.73
C LEU A 293 -12.10 0.37 -18.04
N PHE A 294 -11.23 -0.65 -17.97
CA PHE A 294 -10.86 -1.47 -19.13
C PHE A 294 -12.08 -2.15 -19.77
N ILE A 295 -12.98 -2.72 -18.94
CA ILE A 295 -14.21 -3.35 -19.38
C ILE A 295 -15.15 -2.32 -20.04
N ARG A 296 -15.22 -1.10 -19.50
CA ARG A 296 -16.06 -0.03 -20.06
C ARG A 296 -15.65 0.38 -21.45
N TYR A 297 -14.35 0.45 -21.74
CA TYR A 297 -13.81 0.91 -23.02
C TYR A 297 -13.44 -0.21 -23.99
N ASN A 298 -13.66 -1.50 -23.62
CA ASN A 298 -13.32 -2.64 -24.47
C ASN A 298 -14.49 -3.62 -24.57
N PRO A 299 -15.20 -3.64 -25.71
CA PRO A 299 -16.37 -4.54 -25.90
C PRO A 299 -16.03 -6.03 -25.78
N ALA A 300 -14.85 -6.46 -26.23
CA ALA A 300 -14.41 -7.85 -26.12
C ALA A 300 -14.15 -8.24 -24.65
N ALA A 301 -13.52 -7.34 -23.87
CA ALA A 301 -13.34 -7.54 -22.44
C ALA A 301 -14.69 -7.58 -21.70
N LYS A 302 -15.63 -6.73 -22.09
CA LYS A 302 -17.00 -6.74 -21.55
C LYS A 302 -17.68 -8.09 -21.78
N LYS A 303 -17.67 -8.60 -23.03
CA LYS A 303 -18.22 -9.91 -23.37
C LYS A 303 -17.60 -11.04 -22.55
N LEU A 304 -16.28 -11.04 -22.38
CA LEU A 304 -15.54 -12.00 -21.54
C LEU A 304 -16.03 -11.95 -20.08
N VAL A 305 -16.11 -10.75 -19.51
CA VAL A 305 -16.53 -10.56 -18.10
C VAL A 305 -17.99 -10.93 -17.91
N ASP A 306 -18.87 -10.63 -18.86
CA ASP A 306 -20.29 -11.02 -18.81
C ASP A 306 -20.44 -12.55 -18.81
N ASN A 307 -19.65 -13.28 -19.60
CA ASN A 307 -19.61 -14.73 -19.58
C ASN A 307 -19.10 -15.28 -18.24
N LEU A 308 -18.00 -14.73 -17.72
CA LEU A 308 -17.46 -15.10 -16.41
C LEU A 308 -18.46 -14.79 -15.27
N ALA A 309 -19.23 -13.72 -15.40
CA ALA A 309 -20.23 -13.33 -14.41
C ALA A 309 -21.40 -14.32 -14.31
N LYS A 310 -21.80 -14.92 -15.43
CA LYS A 310 -22.82 -16.00 -15.46
C LYS A 310 -22.34 -17.22 -14.66
N LEU A 311 -21.05 -17.54 -14.70
CA LEU A 311 -20.47 -18.73 -14.03
C LEU A 311 -20.10 -18.46 -12.56
N HIS A 312 -19.63 -17.26 -12.24
CA HIS A 312 -18.95 -16.99 -10.98
C HIS A 312 -19.55 -15.81 -10.18
N GLY A 313 -20.50 -15.08 -10.76
CA GLY A 313 -20.99 -13.81 -10.23
C GLY A 313 -20.11 -12.62 -10.60
N LYS A 314 -20.73 -11.42 -10.68
CA LYS A 314 -20.14 -10.17 -11.17
C LYS A 314 -18.85 -9.78 -10.44
N GLY A 315 -18.84 -9.83 -9.11
CA GLY A 315 -17.67 -9.44 -8.31
C GLY A 315 -16.44 -10.31 -8.57
N LYS A 316 -16.64 -11.64 -8.71
CA LYS A 316 -15.56 -12.57 -9.00
C LYS A 316 -15.06 -12.43 -10.44
N ALA A 317 -15.94 -12.17 -11.40
CA ALA A 317 -15.58 -11.93 -12.80
C ALA A 317 -14.69 -10.68 -12.94
N ILE A 318 -15.03 -9.57 -12.27
CA ILE A 318 -14.17 -8.36 -12.22
C ILE A 318 -12.81 -8.67 -11.55
N GLY A 319 -12.81 -9.47 -10.47
CA GLY A 319 -11.56 -9.89 -9.81
C GLY A 319 -10.66 -10.73 -10.72
N ILE A 320 -11.21 -11.59 -11.57
CA ILE A 320 -10.47 -12.37 -12.57
C ILE A 320 -9.84 -11.41 -13.60
N MET A 321 -10.59 -10.42 -14.08
CA MET A 321 -10.07 -9.41 -15.01
C MET A 321 -8.95 -8.56 -14.36
N ALA A 322 -9.11 -8.14 -13.12
CA ALA A 322 -8.09 -7.41 -12.37
C ALA A 322 -6.80 -8.23 -12.20
N HIS A 323 -6.93 -9.53 -11.89
CA HIS A 323 -5.79 -10.45 -11.83
C HIS A 323 -5.11 -10.63 -13.19
N LYS A 324 -5.88 -10.74 -14.28
CA LYS A 324 -5.35 -10.85 -15.64
C LYS A 324 -4.59 -9.58 -16.04
N LEU A 325 -5.11 -8.38 -15.73
CA LEU A 325 -4.41 -7.10 -15.94
C LEU A 325 -3.11 -7.02 -15.12
N ALA A 326 -3.12 -7.44 -13.86
CA ALA A 326 -1.91 -7.46 -13.06
C ALA A 326 -0.82 -8.36 -13.67
N ARG A 327 -1.18 -9.54 -14.16
CA ARG A 327 -0.23 -10.42 -14.86
C ARG A 327 0.34 -9.76 -16.11
N ALA A 328 -0.49 -9.09 -16.91
CA ALA A 328 -0.03 -8.37 -18.09
C ALA A 328 0.96 -7.25 -17.71
N ILE A 329 0.63 -6.45 -16.69
CA ILE A 329 1.51 -5.38 -16.18
C ILE A 329 2.83 -5.92 -15.65
N TYR A 330 2.82 -7.05 -14.94
CA TYR A 330 4.06 -7.70 -14.50
C TYR A 330 5.01 -7.95 -15.68
N TYR A 331 4.52 -8.57 -16.76
CA TYR A 331 5.34 -8.88 -17.92
C TYR A 331 5.70 -7.64 -18.74
N MET A 332 4.81 -6.64 -18.83
CA MET A 332 5.11 -5.37 -19.47
C MET A 332 6.30 -4.67 -18.82
N LEU A 333 6.26 -4.53 -17.49
CA LEU A 333 7.34 -3.89 -16.72
C LEU A 333 8.60 -4.76 -16.70
N LYS A 334 8.47 -6.08 -16.62
CA LYS A 334 9.61 -7.02 -16.60
C LYS A 334 10.37 -7.03 -17.93
N ASN A 335 9.64 -6.97 -19.04
CA ASN A 335 10.20 -7.07 -20.40
C ASN A 335 10.34 -5.71 -21.08
N ASN A 336 9.96 -4.64 -20.38
CA ASN A 336 10.02 -3.27 -20.90
C ASN A 336 9.24 -3.09 -22.22
N THR A 337 8.03 -3.66 -22.31
CA THR A 337 7.20 -3.67 -23.53
C THR A 337 5.83 -3.04 -23.26
N PRO A 338 5.27 -2.27 -24.25
CA PRO A 338 3.94 -1.69 -24.11
C PRO A 338 2.84 -2.76 -24.10
N PHE A 339 1.65 -2.36 -23.68
CA PHE A 339 0.48 -3.23 -23.64
C PHE A 339 0.08 -3.67 -25.05
N ASN A 340 -0.11 -4.99 -25.21
CA ASN A 340 -0.62 -5.58 -26.45
C ASN A 340 -2.00 -6.20 -26.19
N LEU A 341 -3.04 -5.55 -26.74
CA LEU A 341 -4.43 -5.94 -26.54
C LEU A 341 -4.75 -7.31 -27.14
N GLU A 342 -4.22 -7.60 -28.36
CA GLU A 342 -4.49 -8.86 -29.04
C GLU A 342 -3.93 -10.04 -28.23
N LYS A 343 -2.67 -9.95 -27.83
CA LYS A 343 -2.03 -10.95 -26.96
C LYS A 343 -2.77 -11.10 -25.63
N PHE A 344 -3.21 -9.99 -25.05
CA PHE A 344 -3.97 -9.99 -23.81
C PHE A 344 -5.31 -10.71 -23.96
N MET A 345 -6.03 -10.49 -25.05
CA MET A 345 -7.33 -11.13 -25.28
C MET A 345 -7.19 -12.59 -25.72
N ALA A 346 -6.15 -12.95 -26.49
CA ALA A 346 -5.92 -14.33 -26.94
C ALA A 346 -5.66 -15.33 -25.79
N THR A 347 -5.16 -14.87 -24.65
CA THR A 347 -4.93 -15.68 -23.45
C THR A 347 -6.14 -15.78 -22.51
N ALA A 348 -7.34 -15.45 -22.99
CA ALA A 348 -8.57 -15.39 -22.17
C ALA A 348 -9.29 -16.74 -22.13
#